data_9c0004bc71d245f9be6bb5989952bb80
#
_entry.id   9c0004bc71d245f9be6bb5989952bb80
#
_cell.length_a   1.000
_cell.length_b   1.000
_cell.length_c   1.000
_cell.angle_alpha   90.00
_cell.angle_beta   90.00
_cell.angle_gamma   90.00
#
_symmetry.space_group_name_H-M   'P 1'
#
loop_
_entity.id
_entity.type
_entity.pdbx_description
1 polymer ?
#
loop_
_entity_poly.entity_id
_entity_poly.type
_entity_poly.pdbx_seq_one_letter_code
_entity_poly.pdbx_strand_id
1 'polypeptide(L)'
;MGTLDGRVAVVTGAGMGIGRGIAGALAREGASVVVAEIDEAAGTDTAQWLRDEWGAQAEFVRTDVTDKEQVLAMVDAATDRFGRLDILVNNAWRGSGFARLENMTDEKLRAGFDMAVMAAFWAMQAALPELEKRGTGRVINLCSLNGVNAHMYSVQYNAAKEALRTLTRTAAREWAPRQVCCNVICPGAQSEAYRRVAEADPEMAAGMAAANPMGRVGDPLEDIGPVAAFLAGDASRYLTGNTLFVDGGAHINGVQWAPSVD
;
A
#
# COMPACT_ATOMS: atom_id res chain seq x y z
N MET A 1 -5.82 -6.05 24.16
CA MET A 1 -6.73 -6.20 23.02
C MET A 1 -6.40 -5.11 22.04
N GLY A 2 -6.01 -5.49 20.83
CA GLY A 2 -5.69 -4.54 19.75
C GLY A 2 -6.94 -3.96 19.12
N THR A 3 -6.80 -2.88 18.36
CA THR A 3 -7.93 -2.19 17.70
C THR A 3 -8.52 -2.99 16.53
N LEU A 4 -7.82 -4.05 16.06
CA LEU A 4 -8.19 -4.90 14.96
C LEU A 4 -8.42 -6.37 15.35
N ASP A 5 -8.57 -6.65 16.65
CA ASP A 5 -8.82 -8.01 17.15
C ASP A 5 -9.98 -8.68 16.41
N GLY A 6 -9.72 -9.90 15.90
CA GLY A 6 -10.70 -10.69 15.17
C GLY A 6 -11.00 -10.21 13.74
N ARG A 7 -10.27 -9.23 13.21
CA ARG A 7 -10.30 -8.82 11.79
C ARG A 7 -9.29 -9.61 10.97
N VAL A 8 -9.57 -9.74 9.68
CA VAL A 8 -8.70 -10.40 8.70
C VAL A 8 -8.32 -9.42 7.61
N ALA A 9 -7.03 -9.33 7.33
CA ALA A 9 -6.46 -8.49 6.29
C ALA A 9 -5.78 -9.31 5.19
N VAL A 10 -5.92 -8.86 3.95
CA VAL A 10 -5.07 -9.26 2.82
C VAL A 10 -4.16 -8.09 2.49
N VAL A 11 -2.85 -8.31 2.42
CA VAL A 11 -1.85 -7.30 2.04
C VAL A 11 -1.03 -7.80 0.86
N THR A 12 -1.10 -7.09 -0.28
CA THR A 12 -0.33 -7.44 -1.48
C THR A 12 1.08 -6.83 -1.45
N GLY A 13 2.08 -7.58 -1.94
CA GLY A 13 3.49 -7.17 -1.88
C GLY A 13 3.97 -7.05 -0.43
N ALA A 14 3.54 -7.97 0.43
CA ALA A 14 3.79 -7.92 1.86
C ALA A 14 5.10 -8.59 2.30
N GLY A 15 5.90 -9.10 1.36
CA GLY A 15 7.19 -9.74 1.66
C GLY A 15 8.27 -8.78 2.11
N MET A 16 8.20 -7.49 1.75
CA MET A 16 9.24 -6.51 2.05
C MET A 16 8.72 -5.08 2.10
N GLY A 17 9.57 -4.16 2.55
CA GLY A 17 9.36 -2.71 2.51
C GLY A 17 8.03 -2.28 3.14
N ILE A 18 7.28 -1.42 2.43
CA ILE A 18 6.04 -0.81 2.93
C ILE A 18 4.96 -1.86 3.21
N GLY A 19 4.79 -2.85 2.32
CA GLY A 19 3.81 -3.91 2.51
C GLY A 19 4.06 -4.76 3.76
N ARG A 20 5.33 -5.14 4.00
CA ARG A 20 5.73 -5.85 5.22
C ARG A 20 5.48 -5.01 6.48
N GLY A 21 5.82 -3.71 6.44
CA GLY A 21 5.57 -2.80 7.55
C GLY A 21 4.09 -2.64 7.86
N ILE A 22 3.24 -2.51 6.83
CA ILE A 22 1.78 -2.45 7.00
C ILE A 22 1.26 -3.78 7.60
N ALA A 23 1.67 -4.93 7.03
CA ALA A 23 1.29 -6.24 7.56
C ALA A 23 1.65 -6.39 9.04
N GLY A 24 2.86 -5.95 9.43
CA GLY A 24 3.31 -5.92 10.81
C GLY A 24 2.46 -5.05 11.72
N ALA A 25 2.12 -3.84 11.30
CA ALA A 25 1.28 -2.95 12.09
C ALA A 25 -0.15 -3.48 12.25
N LEU A 26 -0.73 -4.09 11.21
CA LEU A 26 -2.05 -4.73 11.31
C LEU A 26 -2.02 -5.93 12.28
N ALA A 27 -0.98 -6.75 12.20
CA ALA A 27 -0.78 -7.88 13.12
C ALA A 27 -0.58 -7.42 14.57
N ARG A 28 0.21 -6.36 14.81
CA ARG A 28 0.41 -5.72 16.11
C ARG A 28 -0.90 -5.27 16.76
N GLU A 29 -1.86 -4.84 15.92
CA GLU A 29 -3.20 -4.44 16.36
C GLU A 29 -4.20 -5.62 16.45
N GLY A 30 -3.75 -6.87 16.27
CA GLY A 30 -4.54 -8.07 16.49
C GLY A 30 -5.23 -8.65 15.24
N ALA A 31 -4.93 -8.13 14.04
CA ALA A 31 -5.48 -8.70 12.82
C ALA A 31 -4.79 -10.01 12.44
N SER A 32 -5.56 -10.96 11.89
CA SER A 32 -5.02 -12.07 11.11
C SER A 32 -4.65 -11.57 9.71
N VAL A 33 -3.54 -12.04 9.13
CA VAL A 33 -2.99 -11.48 7.89
C VAL A 33 -2.72 -12.54 6.84
N VAL A 34 -3.28 -12.36 5.65
CA VAL A 34 -2.83 -13.02 4.42
C VAL A 34 -1.71 -12.18 3.82
N VAL A 35 -0.50 -12.75 3.79
CA VAL A 35 0.70 -12.19 3.18
C VAL A 35 0.70 -12.61 1.70
N ALA A 36 0.18 -11.77 0.82
CA ALA A 36 0.13 -12.02 -0.61
C ALA A 36 1.41 -11.48 -1.28
N GLU A 37 2.30 -12.38 -1.74
CA GLU A 37 3.63 -12.03 -2.25
C GLU A 37 4.02 -12.96 -3.40
N ILE A 38 4.75 -12.45 -4.39
CA ILE A 38 5.26 -13.24 -5.50
C ILE A 38 6.55 -13.98 -5.14
N ASP A 39 7.38 -13.40 -4.28
CA ASP A 39 8.59 -14.00 -3.74
C ASP A 39 8.24 -14.90 -2.55
N GLU A 40 8.37 -16.21 -2.77
CA GLU A 40 8.01 -17.24 -1.80
C GLU A 40 8.83 -17.13 -0.50
N ALA A 41 10.13 -16.86 -0.63
CA ALA A 41 11.01 -16.75 0.53
C ALA A 41 10.67 -15.54 1.38
N ALA A 42 10.49 -14.37 0.75
CA ALA A 42 10.13 -13.13 1.43
C ALA A 42 8.72 -13.20 2.05
N GLY A 43 7.76 -13.81 1.35
CA GLY A 43 6.39 -13.98 1.85
C GLY A 43 6.33 -14.93 3.05
N THR A 44 7.03 -16.05 2.98
CA THR A 44 7.12 -17.03 4.06
C THR A 44 7.80 -16.44 5.31
N ASP A 45 8.93 -15.73 5.11
CA ASP A 45 9.64 -15.05 6.20
C ASP A 45 8.73 -13.99 6.87
N THR A 46 8.00 -13.21 6.08
CA THR A 46 7.07 -12.24 6.65
C THR A 46 5.96 -12.93 7.45
N ALA A 47 5.32 -13.97 6.92
CA ALA A 47 4.28 -14.68 7.65
C ALA A 47 4.81 -15.30 8.96
N GLN A 48 6.03 -15.83 8.95
CA GLN A 48 6.68 -16.34 10.16
C GLN A 48 6.97 -15.22 11.16
N TRP A 49 7.54 -14.09 10.69
CA TRP A 49 7.81 -12.93 11.54
C TRP A 49 6.54 -12.39 12.22
N LEU A 50 5.39 -12.33 11.51
CA LEU A 50 4.11 -11.90 12.10
C LEU A 50 3.66 -12.83 13.23
N ARG A 51 3.88 -14.13 13.09
CA ARG A 51 3.55 -15.13 14.14
C ARG A 51 4.47 -15.00 15.35
N ASP A 52 5.78 -14.86 15.10
CA ASP A 52 6.79 -14.88 16.17
C ASP A 52 6.77 -13.60 16.98
N GLU A 53 6.59 -12.44 16.34
CA GLU A 53 6.68 -11.13 17.00
C GLU A 53 5.39 -10.74 17.70
N TRP A 54 4.22 -11.03 17.10
CA TRP A 54 2.92 -10.57 17.64
C TRP A 54 1.95 -11.70 17.97
N GLY A 55 2.33 -12.96 17.76
CA GLY A 55 1.41 -14.08 17.95
C GLY A 55 0.21 -14.06 16.98
N ALA A 56 0.32 -13.31 15.88
CA ALA A 56 -0.76 -13.16 14.93
C ALA A 56 -0.98 -14.43 14.13
N GLN A 57 -2.21 -14.71 13.72
CA GLN A 57 -2.45 -15.70 12.70
C GLN A 57 -2.04 -15.11 11.34
N ALA A 58 -1.11 -15.74 10.65
CA ALA A 58 -0.62 -15.26 9.36
C ALA A 58 -0.45 -16.44 8.38
N GLU A 59 -0.85 -16.22 7.13
CA GLU A 59 -0.74 -17.19 6.03
C GLU A 59 -0.05 -16.54 4.84
N PHE A 60 0.95 -17.22 4.28
CA PHE A 60 1.56 -16.82 3.01
C PHE A 60 0.77 -17.38 1.85
N VAL A 61 0.46 -16.55 0.87
CA VAL A 61 -0.16 -16.96 -0.40
C VAL A 61 0.68 -16.40 -1.55
N ARG A 62 1.28 -17.31 -2.33
CA ARG A 62 2.04 -16.89 -3.52
C ARG A 62 1.10 -16.20 -4.50
N THR A 63 1.38 -14.93 -4.81
CA THR A 63 0.49 -14.09 -5.62
C THR A 63 1.28 -13.22 -6.59
N ASP A 64 1.15 -13.45 -7.88
CA ASP A 64 1.46 -12.46 -8.91
C ASP A 64 0.20 -11.62 -9.15
N VAL A 65 0.23 -10.37 -8.75
CA VAL A 65 -0.94 -9.47 -8.86
C VAL A 65 -1.30 -9.11 -10.30
N THR A 66 -0.45 -9.43 -11.28
CA THR A 66 -0.76 -9.29 -12.72
C THR A 66 -1.52 -10.48 -13.29
N ASP A 67 -1.67 -11.54 -12.50
CA ASP A 67 -2.46 -12.72 -12.80
C ASP A 67 -3.79 -12.64 -12.05
N LYS A 68 -4.88 -12.51 -12.80
CA LYS A 68 -6.22 -12.36 -12.22
C LYS A 68 -6.63 -13.56 -11.35
N GLU A 69 -6.31 -14.79 -11.77
CA GLU A 69 -6.70 -16.00 -11.03
C GLU A 69 -5.99 -16.06 -9.67
N GLN A 70 -4.70 -15.66 -9.62
CA GLN A 70 -3.96 -15.58 -8.36
C GLN A 70 -4.49 -14.45 -7.46
N VAL A 71 -4.94 -13.34 -8.04
CA VAL A 71 -5.59 -12.26 -7.27
C VAL A 71 -6.91 -12.73 -6.66
N LEU A 72 -7.71 -13.50 -7.37
CA LEU A 72 -8.94 -14.08 -6.82
C LEU A 72 -8.61 -15.08 -5.71
N ALA A 73 -7.66 -15.98 -5.95
CA ALA A 73 -7.24 -17.00 -4.98
C ALA A 73 -6.70 -16.40 -3.66
N MET A 74 -5.98 -15.27 -3.69
CA MET A 74 -5.53 -14.61 -2.44
C MET A 74 -6.68 -14.05 -1.61
N VAL A 75 -7.77 -13.60 -2.27
CA VAL A 75 -8.98 -13.14 -1.57
C VAL A 75 -9.72 -14.33 -0.96
N ASP A 76 -9.87 -15.41 -1.73
CA ASP A 76 -10.51 -16.65 -1.26
C ASP A 76 -9.74 -17.25 -0.06
N ALA A 77 -8.41 -17.18 -0.07
CA ALA A 77 -7.58 -17.68 1.03
C ALA A 77 -7.92 -17.02 2.38
N ALA A 78 -8.34 -15.76 2.41
CA ALA A 78 -8.75 -15.10 3.65
C ALA A 78 -10.03 -15.74 4.22
N THR A 79 -10.99 -16.04 3.37
CA THR A 79 -12.25 -16.69 3.78
C THR A 79 -12.06 -18.16 4.12
N ASP A 80 -11.25 -18.88 3.37
CA ASP A 80 -10.97 -20.30 3.57
C ASP A 80 -10.19 -20.56 4.86
N ARG A 81 -9.23 -19.69 5.18
CA ARG A 81 -8.34 -19.85 6.35
C ARG A 81 -8.91 -19.22 7.61
N PHE A 82 -9.57 -18.07 7.49
CA PHE A 82 -10.00 -17.27 8.63
C PHE A 82 -11.51 -17.02 8.70
N GLY A 83 -12.28 -17.48 7.69
CA GLY A 83 -13.74 -17.37 7.67
C GLY A 83 -14.28 -15.98 7.37
N ARG A 84 -13.43 -15.01 6.99
CA ARG A 84 -13.80 -13.61 6.73
C ARG A 84 -12.71 -12.82 6.01
N LEU A 85 -13.09 -11.69 5.45
CA LEU A 85 -12.18 -10.64 5.01
C LEU A 85 -12.75 -9.27 5.42
N ASP A 86 -11.96 -8.45 6.10
CA ASP A 86 -12.36 -7.13 6.58
C ASP A 86 -11.53 -6.01 5.98
N ILE A 87 -10.27 -6.29 5.64
CA ILE A 87 -9.28 -5.29 5.25
C ILE A 87 -8.55 -5.77 3.99
N LEU A 88 -8.59 -4.97 2.93
CA LEU A 88 -7.82 -5.19 1.71
C LEU A 88 -6.79 -4.06 1.55
N VAL A 89 -5.50 -4.42 1.47
CA VAL A 89 -4.41 -3.47 1.22
C VAL A 89 -3.77 -3.78 -0.13
N ASN A 90 -3.99 -2.94 -1.13
CA ASN A 90 -3.36 -3.03 -2.43
C ASN A 90 -2.07 -2.19 -2.43
N ASN A 91 -0.94 -2.86 -2.16
CA ASN A 91 0.37 -2.22 -2.05
C ASN A 91 1.35 -2.69 -3.14
N ALA A 92 1.21 -3.91 -3.67
CA ALA A 92 2.19 -4.50 -4.59
C ALA A 92 2.59 -3.56 -5.73
N TRP A 93 3.90 -3.43 -5.94
CA TRP A 93 4.50 -2.71 -7.05
C TRP A 93 5.89 -3.24 -7.36
N ARG A 94 6.15 -3.44 -8.66
CA ARG A 94 7.50 -3.77 -9.17
C ARG A 94 7.87 -2.74 -10.23
N GLY A 95 9.03 -2.11 -10.05
CA GLY A 95 9.50 -1.05 -10.96
C GLY A 95 9.70 -1.54 -12.40
N SER A 96 9.35 -0.70 -13.36
CA SER A 96 9.52 -0.92 -14.80
C SER A 96 10.63 -0.05 -15.43
N GLY A 97 11.46 0.60 -14.58
CA GLY A 97 12.53 1.51 -14.97
C GLY A 97 12.04 2.91 -15.28
N PHE A 98 12.98 3.80 -15.67
CA PHE A 98 12.73 5.19 -16.01
C PHE A 98 12.96 5.40 -17.51
N ALA A 99 12.18 6.30 -18.13
CA ALA A 99 12.38 6.73 -19.51
C ALA A 99 11.75 8.11 -19.71
N ARG A 100 12.30 8.90 -20.67
CA ARG A 100 11.62 10.10 -21.13
C ARG A 100 10.30 9.71 -21.79
N LEU A 101 9.31 10.61 -21.76
CA LEU A 101 7.97 10.34 -22.27
C LEU A 101 7.98 9.84 -23.72
N GLU A 102 8.75 10.49 -24.58
CA GLU A 102 8.90 10.13 -25.98
C GLU A 102 9.57 8.78 -26.25
N ASN A 103 10.23 8.21 -25.24
CA ASN A 103 10.90 6.91 -25.29
C ASN A 103 10.19 5.83 -24.45
N MET A 104 9.06 6.15 -23.84
CA MET A 104 8.27 5.18 -23.09
C MET A 104 7.56 4.22 -24.04
N THR A 105 7.73 2.92 -23.83
CA THR A 105 7.07 1.94 -24.69
C THR A 105 5.66 1.61 -24.20
N ASP A 106 4.81 1.17 -25.13
CA ASP A 106 3.44 0.73 -24.83
C ASP A 106 3.42 -0.40 -23.77
N GLU A 107 4.36 -1.34 -23.87
CA GLU A 107 4.44 -2.48 -22.94
C GLU A 107 4.71 -2.02 -21.51
N LYS A 108 5.63 -1.06 -21.33
CA LYS A 108 5.93 -0.51 -20.00
C LYS A 108 4.76 0.27 -19.43
N LEU A 109 4.07 1.04 -20.29
CA LEU A 109 2.88 1.79 -19.87
C LEU A 109 1.76 0.83 -19.44
N ARG A 110 1.46 -0.20 -20.27
CA ARG A 110 0.45 -1.23 -19.95
C ARG A 110 0.81 -1.99 -18.67
N ALA A 111 2.07 -2.43 -18.53
CA ALA A 111 2.53 -3.13 -17.32
C ALA A 111 2.33 -2.31 -16.03
N GLY A 112 2.49 -0.97 -16.10
CA GLY A 112 2.15 -0.09 -14.97
C GLY A 112 0.67 -0.13 -14.59
N PHE A 113 -0.21 -0.12 -15.60
CA PHE A 113 -1.65 -0.22 -15.38
C PHE A 113 -2.06 -1.62 -14.88
N ASP A 114 -1.50 -2.69 -15.44
CA ASP A 114 -1.79 -4.05 -15.01
C ASP A 114 -1.41 -4.24 -13.53
N MET A 115 -0.22 -3.76 -13.16
CA MET A 115 0.33 -3.90 -11.81
C MET A 115 -0.43 -3.09 -10.75
N ALA A 116 -0.87 -1.87 -11.05
CA ALA A 116 -1.49 -1.01 -10.07
C ALA A 116 -3.01 -0.96 -10.17
N VAL A 117 -3.54 -0.80 -11.40
CA VAL A 117 -4.96 -0.54 -11.62
C VAL A 117 -5.74 -1.85 -11.72
N MET A 118 -5.33 -2.74 -12.64
CA MET A 118 -6.06 -3.98 -12.87
C MET A 118 -5.96 -4.91 -11.66
N ALA A 119 -4.79 -5.03 -11.07
CA ALA A 119 -4.58 -5.80 -9.84
C ALA A 119 -5.53 -5.35 -8.71
N ALA A 120 -5.55 -4.05 -8.40
CA ALA A 120 -6.43 -3.51 -7.36
C ALA A 120 -7.91 -3.62 -7.74
N PHE A 121 -8.26 -3.41 -9.00
CA PHE A 121 -9.63 -3.54 -9.50
C PHE A 121 -10.18 -4.96 -9.29
N TRP A 122 -9.42 -5.98 -9.67
CA TRP A 122 -9.82 -7.38 -9.48
C TRP A 122 -9.92 -7.74 -8.00
N ALA A 123 -8.92 -7.36 -7.20
CA ALA A 123 -8.91 -7.62 -5.76
C ALA A 123 -10.10 -6.95 -5.05
N MET A 124 -10.38 -5.68 -5.39
CA MET A 124 -11.51 -4.93 -4.82
C MET A 124 -12.86 -5.54 -5.19
N GLN A 125 -13.04 -5.95 -6.47
CA GLN A 125 -14.27 -6.63 -6.89
C GLN A 125 -14.46 -7.97 -6.18
N ALA A 126 -13.42 -8.79 -6.08
CA ALA A 126 -13.48 -10.09 -5.41
C ALA A 126 -13.73 -9.95 -3.90
N ALA A 127 -13.11 -8.94 -3.26
CA ALA A 127 -13.23 -8.72 -1.82
C ALA A 127 -14.58 -8.12 -1.39
N LEU A 128 -15.27 -7.38 -2.28
CA LEU A 128 -16.49 -6.63 -1.92
C LEU A 128 -17.55 -7.46 -1.20
N PRO A 129 -17.91 -8.68 -1.66
CA PRO A 129 -18.94 -9.49 -0.98
C PRO A 129 -18.62 -9.80 0.48
N GLU A 130 -17.33 -9.94 0.83
CA GLU A 130 -16.88 -10.18 2.20
C GLU A 130 -16.81 -8.88 3.00
N LEU A 131 -16.27 -7.82 2.41
CA LEU A 131 -16.11 -6.51 3.04
C LEU A 131 -17.44 -5.90 3.49
N GLU A 132 -18.52 -6.08 2.73
CA GLU A 132 -19.82 -5.52 3.04
C GLU A 132 -20.61 -6.29 4.11
N LYS A 133 -20.31 -7.59 4.32
CA LYS A 133 -21.11 -8.48 5.21
C LYS A 133 -21.29 -7.95 6.64
N ARG A 134 -20.33 -7.20 7.16
CA ARG A 134 -20.32 -6.75 8.56
C ARG A 134 -20.40 -5.24 8.72
N GLY A 135 -20.48 -4.49 7.62
CA GLY A 135 -20.46 -3.02 7.65
C GLY A 135 -19.16 -2.41 8.18
N THR A 136 -18.07 -3.16 8.14
CA THR A 136 -16.75 -2.72 8.64
C THR A 136 -15.63 -2.85 7.61
N GLY A 137 -15.97 -3.04 6.33
CA GLY A 137 -15.00 -3.26 5.26
C GLY A 137 -14.09 -2.06 5.04
N ARG A 138 -12.80 -2.34 4.82
CA ARG A 138 -11.77 -1.33 4.59
C ARG A 138 -10.92 -1.68 3.39
N VAL A 139 -10.76 -0.74 2.47
CA VAL A 139 -9.84 -0.82 1.34
C VAL A 139 -8.81 0.29 1.47
N ILE A 140 -7.55 -0.07 1.42
CA ILE A 140 -6.41 0.85 1.49
C ILE A 140 -5.55 0.63 0.25
N ASN A 141 -5.50 1.61 -0.63
CA ASN A 141 -4.71 1.56 -1.85
C ASN A 141 -3.44 2.43 -1.71
N LEU A 142 -2.28 1.85 -1.99
CA LEU A 142 -1.00 2.58 -1.95
C LEU A 142 -0.79 3.30 -3.29
N CYS A 143 -0.90 4.63 -3.26
CA CYS A 143 -0.56 5.51 -4.37
C CYS A 143 0.81 6.16 -4.17
N SER A 144 1.04 7.32 -4.74
CA SER A 144 2.34 7.98 -4.65
C SER A 144 2.23 9.49 -4.88
N LEU A 145 3.04 10.24 -4.14
CA LEU A 145 3.25 11.66 -4.40
C LEU A 145 3.81 11.90 -5.82
N ASN A 146 4.58 10.94 -6.36
CA ASN A 146 5.11 11.04 -7.71
C ASN A 146 4.02 11.14 -8.77
N GLY A 147 2.90 10.42 -8.59
CA GLY A 147 1.73 10.56 -9.46
C GLY A 147 1.13 11.96 -9.37
N VAL A 148 0.89 12.43 -8.15
CA VAL A 148 0.28 13.74 -7.88
C VAL A 148 1.12 14.89 -8.45
N ASN A 149 2.45 14.80 -8.34
CA ASN A 149 3.38 15.85 -8.78
C ASN A 149 3.93 15.64 -10.19
N ALA A 150 3.45 14.62 -10.91
CA ALA A 150 3.90 14.29 -12.27
C ALA A 150 5.43 14.14 -12.37
N HIS A 151 6.02 13.30 -11.50
CA HIS A 151 7.47 13.09 -11.43
C HIS A 151 8.07 12.73 -12.81
N MET A 152 9.16 13.36 -13.18
CA MET A 152 9.78 13.15 -14.50
C MET A 152 10.25 11.69 -14.68
N TYR A 153 10.23 11.22 -15.90
CA TYR A 153 10.76 9.92 -16.38
C TYR A 153 10.03 8.67 -15.88
N SER A 154 8.89 8.80 -15.21
CA SER A 154 8.13 7.69 -14.63
C SER A 154 6.64 7.71 -14.98
N VAL A 155 6.28 8.08 -16.23
CA VAL A 155 4.89 8.26 -16.65
C VAL A 155 4.03 7.00 -16.44
N GLN A 156 4.57 5.81 -16.67
CA GLN A 156 3.87 4.53 -16.47
C GLN A 156 3.47 4.31 -15.00
N TYR A 157 4.30 4.76 -14.07
CA TYR A 157 4.03 4.73 -12.64
C TYR A 157 3.03 5.81 -12.23
N ASN A 158 3.30 7.07 -12.64
CA ASN A 158 2.50 8.22 -12.27
C ASN A 158 1.05 8.08 -12.74
N ALA A 159 0.86 7.76 -14.03
CA ALA A 159 -0.46 7.58 -14.61
C ALA A 159 -1.24 6.44 -13.95
N ALA A 160 -0.57 5.30 -13.69
CA ALA A 160 -1.19 4.17 -13.02
C ALA A 160 -1.60 4.49 -11.57
N LYS A 161 -0.74 5.20 -10.80
CA LYS A 161 -1.06 5.59 -9.42
C LYS A 161 -2.17 6.64 -9.34
N GLU A 162 -2.26 7.58 -10.29
CA GLU A 162 -3.39 8.51 -10.36
C GLU A 162 -4.68 7.82 -10.81
N ALA A 163 -4.61 6.87 -11.73
CA ALA A 163 -5.76 6.05 -12.11
C ALA A 163 -6.27 5.22 -10.90
N LEU A 164 -5.36 4.62 -10.13
CA LEU A 164 -5.70 3.90 -8.88
C LEU A 164 -6.35 4.83 -7.85
N ARG A 165 -5.86 6.06 -7.71
CA ARG A 165 -6.44 7.07 -6.82
C ARG A 165 -7.88 7.41 -7.23
N THR A 166 -8.14 7.57 -8.52
CA THR A 166 -9.49 7.80 -9.05
C THR A 166 -10.39 6.57 -8.86
N LEU A 167 -9.91 5.37 -9.15
CA LEU A 167 -10.61 4.11 -8.89
C LEU A 167 -11.05 4.01 -7.41
N THR A 168 -10.15 4.33 -6.49
CA THR A 168 -10.44 4.32 -5.04
C THR A 168 -11.56 5.29 -4.68
N ARG A 169 -11.54 6.51 -5.23
CA ARG A 169 -12.57 7.52 -4.97
C ARG A 169 -13.93 7.16 -5.55
N THR A 170 -13.94 6.49 -6.70
CA THR A 170 -15.17 5.94 -7.30
C THR A 170 -15.76 4.87 -6.39
N ALA A 171 -14.96 3.87 -5.99
CA ALA A 171 -15.37 2.82 -5.07
C ALA A 171 -15.85 3.39 -3.72
N ALA A 172 -15.13 4.37 -3.17
CA ALA A 172 -15.52 5.04 -1.92
C ALA A 172 -16.92 5.63 -2.00
N ARG A 173 -17.27 6.23 -3.13
CA ARG A 173 -18.59 6.83 -3.34
C ARG A 173 -19.70 5.78 -3.55
N GLU A 174 -19.41 4.74 -4.34
CA GLU A 174 -20.39 3.70 -4.66
C GLU A 174 -20.63 2.73 -3.49
N TRP A 175 -19.59 2.46 -2.68
CA TRP A 175 -19.64 1.48 -1.59
C TRP A 175 -19.93 2.07 -0.21
N ALA A 176 -19.95 3.41 -0.08
CA ALA A 176 -20.31 4.06 1.17
C ALA A 176 -21.66 3.61 1.76
N PRO A 177 -22.75 3.43 0.97
CA PRO A 177 -24.01 2.90 1.49
C PRO A 177 -23.89 1.47 2.07
N ARG A 178 -22.88 0.70 1.64
CA ARG A 178 -22.55 -0.65 2.14
C ARG A 178 -21.61 -0.63 3.34
N GLN A 179 -21.27 0.56 3.86
CA GLN A 179 -20.34 0.78 4.98
C GLN A 179 -18.90 0.30 4.69
N VAL A 180 -18.50 0.24 3.41
CA VAL A 180 -17.14 -0.05 2.99
C VAL A 180 -16.41 1.27 2.73
N CYS A 181 -15.36 1.53 3.52
CA CYS A 181 -14.52 2.72 3.35
C CYS A 181 -13.30 2.40 2.48
N CYS A 182 -13.07 3.23 1.45
CA CYS A 182 -11.92 3.08 0.55
C CYS A 182 -11.07 4.35 0.62
N ASN A 183 -9.79 4.22 0.98
CA ASN A 183 -8.88 5.35 1.12
C ASN A 183 -7.53 5.07 0.45
N VAL A 184 -6.77 6.13 0.25
CA VAL A 184 -5.44 6.10 -0.36
C VAL A 184 -4.40 6.56 0.65
N ILE A 185 -3.26 5.87 0.68
CA ILE A 185 -2.03 6.34 1.31
C ILE A 185 -1.02 6.67 0.21
N CYS A 186 -0.42 7.86 0.26
CA CYS A 186 0.78 8.24 -0.49
C CYS A 186 1.96 8.25 0.49
N PRO A 187 2.73 7.16 0.58
CA PRO A 187 3.79 7.03 1.58
C PRO A 187 5.09 7.66 1.13
N GLY A 188 5.85 8.23 2.08
CA GLY A 188 7.25 8.63 1.93
C GLY A 188 8.14 7.85 2.89
N ALA A 189 8.40 6.57 2.58
CA ALA A 189 9.11 5.67 3.49
C ALA A 189 10.16 4.83 2.77
N GLN A 190 10.99 4.12 3.54
CA GLN A 190 12.04 3.23 3.08
C GLN A 190 11.44 2.03 2.32
N SER A 191 11.06 2.29 1.06
CA SER A 191 10.67 1.24 0.13
C SER A 191 11.89 0.40 -0.28
N GLU A 192 11.66 -0.75 -0.90
CA GLU A 192 12.73 -1.55 -1.49
C GLU A 192 13.54 -0.75 -2.52
N ALA A 193 12.89 0.10 -3.32
CA ALA A 193 13.58 0.98 -4.26
C ALA A 193 14.51 1.98 -3.54
N TYR A 194 14.08 2.56 -2.41
CA TYR A 194 14.91 3.44 -1.60
C TYR A 194 16.10 2.68 -1.00
N ARG A 195 15.91 1.47 -0.47
CA ARG A 195 17.00 0.66 0.10
C ARG A 195 18.10 0.39 -0.91
N ARG A 196 17.73 0.02 -2.15
CA ARG A 196 18.68 -0.17 -3.24
C ARG A 196 19.47 1.10 -3.58
N VAL A 197 18.83 2.27 -3.54
CA VAL A 197 19.51 3.55 -3.71
C VAL A 197 20.45 3.80 -2.54
N ALA A 198 20.03 3.57 -1.31
CA ALA A 198 20.85 3.79 -0.12
C ALA A 198 22.07 2.87 -0.06
N GLU A 199 21.96 1.64 -0.57
CA GLU A 199 23.08 0.70 -0.69
C GLU A 199 24.05 1.10 -1.82
N ALA A 200 23.52 1.55 -2.96
CA ALA A 200 24.31 1.92 -4.13
C ALA A 200 24.95 3.31 -4.04
N ASP A 201 24.24 4.25 -3.42
CA ASP A 201 24.63 5.67 -3.30
C ASP A 201 24.11 6.25 -1.97
N PRO A 202 24.88 6.07 -0.87
CA PRO A 202 24.50 6.59 0.46
C PRO A 202 24.39 8.11 0.51
N GLU A 203 25.14 8.84 -0.32
CA GLU A 203 25.10 10.31 -0.37
C GLU A 203 23.78 10.79 -0.97
N MET A 204 23.34 10.17 -2.07
CA MET A 204 22.01 10.41 -2.64
C MET A 204 20.92 10.13 -1.62
N ALA A 205 20.98 9.01 -0.90
CA ALA A 205 20.00 8.66 0.13
C ALA A 205 19.96 9.69 1.26
N ALA A 206 21.11 10.16 1.72
CA ALA A 206 21.22 11.23 2.71
C ALA A 206 20.61 12.55 2.18
N GLY A 207 20.87 12.89 0.92
CA GLY A 207 20.24 14.03 0.25
C GLY A 207 18.71 13.93 0.19
N MET A 208 18.17 12.75 -0.11
CA MET A 208 16.73 12.50 -0.08
C MET A 208 16.13 12.68 1.32
N ALA A 209 16.83 12.20 2.35
CA ALA A 209 16.42 12.38 3.74
C ALA A 209 16.43 13.86 4.15
N ALA A 210 17.51 14.57 3.82
CA ALA A 210 17.67 15.99 4.14
C ALA A 210 16.65 16.90 3.43
N ALA A 211 16.20 16.51 2.23
CA ALA A 211 15.17 17.24 1.48
C ALA A 211 13.75 17.06 2.06
N ASN A 212 13.54 16.08 2.95
CA ASN A 212 12.26 15.88 3.62
C ASN A 212 12.12 16.90 4.76
N PRO A 213 10.97 17.57 4.93
CA PRO A 213 10.75 18.49 6.04
C PRO A 213 11.02 17.92 7.44
N MET A 214 10.78 16.62 7.65
CA MET A 214 11.11 15.93 8.90
C MET A 214 12.58 15.46 8.98
N GLY A 215 13.42 15.75 7.97
CA GLY A 215 14.84 15.41 7.97
C GLY A 215 15.15 13.91 7.85
N ARG A 216 14.18 13.10 7.54
CA ARG A 216 14.34 11.64 7.42
C ARG A 216 13.35 11.03 6.43
N VAL A 217 13.66 9.85 5.94
CA VAL A 217 12.71 9.00 5.22
C VAL A 217 11.96 8.14 6.26
N GLY A 218 10.66 7.99 6.09
CA GLY A 218 9.81 7.27 7.04
C GLY A 218 10.15 5.78 7.15
N ASP A 219 9.88 5.22 8.31
CA ASP A 219 9.93 3.77 8.54
C ASP A 219 8.61 3.11 8.12
N PRO A 220 8.64 1.99 7.36
CA PRO A 220 7.42 1.30 6.93
C PRO A 220 6.53 0.82 8.08
N LEU A 221 7.09 0.29 9.17
CA LEU A 221 6.35 -0.25 10.30
C LEU A 221 5.87 0.85 11.25
N GLU A 222 6.74 1.83 11.56
CA GLU A 222 6.47 2.81 12.60
C GLU A 222 5.83 4.10 12.08
N ASP A 223 5.98 4.45 10.80
CA ASP A 223 5.40 5.69 10.25
C ASP A 223 4.20 5.41 9.31
N ILE A 224 4.28 4.38 8.48
CA ILE A 224 3.19 4.05 7.53
C ILE A 224 2.19 3.08 8.15
N GLY A 225 2.70 2.07 8.84
CA GLY A 225 1.89 1.03 9.49
C GLY A 225 0.77 1.56 10.39
N PRO A 226 1.02 2.49 11.31
CA PRO A 226 0.00 3.05 12.20
C PRO A 226 -1.13 3.77 11.46
N VAL A 227 -0.82 4.45 10.36
CA VAL A 227 -1.86 5.10 9.52
C VAL A 227 -2.71 4.05 8.80
N ALA A 228 -2.09 2.97 8.31
CA ALA A 228 -2.83 1.85 7.72
C ALA A 228 -3.71 1.16 8.77
N ALA A 229 -3.23 0.93 9.99
CA ALA A 229 -3.99 0.37 11.09
C ALA A 229 -5.16 1.28 11.51
N PHE A 230 -4.94 2.60 11.57
CA PHE A 230 -6.01 3.58 11.79
C PHE A 230 -7.10 3.48 10.72
N LEU A 231 -6.71 3.46 9.43
CA LEU A 231 -7.66 3.32 8.32
C LEU A 231 -8.37 1.97 8.32
N ALA A 232 -7.74 0.92 8.83
CA ALA A 232 -8.31 -0.41 8.99
C ALA A 232 -9.30 -0.51 10.16
N GLY A 233 -9.22 0.41 11.14
CA GLY A 233 -9.99 0.38 12.38
C GLY A 233 -11.33 1.12 12.33
N ASP A 234 -12.04 1.09 13.47
CA ASP A 234 -13.34 1.78 13.62
C ASP A 234 -13.18 3.29 13.83
N ALA A 235 -12.02 3.76 14.26
CA ALA A 235 -11.74 5.19 14.41
C ALA A 235 -11.87 5.96 13.08
N SER A 236 -11.69 5.27 11.94
CA SER A 236 -11.81 5.84 10.60
C SER A 236 -13.16 5.55 9.91
N ARG A 237 -14.16 5.02 10.61
CA ARG A 237 -15.43 4.56 10.00
C ARG A 237 -16.22 5.62 9.22
N TYR A 238 -15.92 6.90 9.41
CA TYR A 238 -16.53 8.02 8.69
C TYR A 238 -15.56 8.69 7.71
N LEU A 239 -14.43 8.02 7.40
CA LEU A 239 -13.38 8.51 6.52
C LEU A 239 -13.31 7.62 5.27
N THR A 240 -13.78 8.14 4.12
CA THR A 240 -13.76 7.45 2.84
C THR A 240 -13.44 8.40 1.69
N GLY A 241 -12.79 7.92 0.63
CA GLY A 241 -12.41 8.69 -0.55
C GLY A 241 -11.24 9.67 -0.35
N ASN A 242 -10.53 9.57 0.78
CA ASN A 242 -9.42 10.47 1.12
C ASN A 242 -8.09 9.98 0.54
N THR A 243 -7.20 10.92 0.29
CA THR A 243 -5.80 10.70 0.02
C THR A 243 -4.99 11.23 1.20
N LEU A 244 -4.32 10.35 1.91
CA LEU A 244 -3.46 10.70 3.04
C LEU A 244 -2.01 10.68 2.58
N PHE A 245 -1.35 11.82 2.69
CA PHE A 245 0.09 11.93 2.50
C PHE A 245 0.78 11.59 3.82
N VAL A 246 1.49 10.46 3.82
CA VAL A 246 2.24 9.97 5.00
C VAL A 246 3.71 9.98 4.61
N ASP A 247 4.28 11.17 4.47
CA ASP A 247 5.53 11.42 3.77
C ASP A 247 6.44 12.45 4.46
N GLY A 248 6.19 12.74 5.73
CA GLY A 248 6.99 13.71 6.50
C GLY A 248 6.90 15.14 5.98
N GLY A 249 5.82 15.47 5.25
CA GLY A 249 5.60 16.81 4.70
C GLY A 249 6.17 17.01 3.28
N ALA A 250 6.73 15.97 2.65
CA ALA A 250 7.30 16.07 1.31
C ALA A 250 6.29 16.53 0.23
N HIS A 251 4.98 16.35 0.46
CA HIS A 251 3.93 16.83 -0.44
C HIS A 251 3.70 18.35 -0.40
N ILE A 252 4.26 19.04 0.60
CA ILE A 252 4.11 20.49 0.73
C ILE A 252 5.09 21.16 -0.26
N ASN A 253 4.61 21.39 -1.47
CA ASN A 253 5.39 22.02 -2.52
C ASN A 253 5.37 23.53 -2.31
N GLY A 254 6.41 24.07 -1.69
CA GLY A 254 6.65 25.50 -1.54
C GLY A 254 7.82 25.97 -2.40
N VAL A 255 7.96 27.29 -2.56
CA VAL A 255 9.20 27.89 -3.02
C VAL A 255 10.25 27.58 -1.95
N GLN A 256 11.39 27.01 -2.36
CA GLN A 256 12.53 26.77 -1.47
C GLN A 256 13.23 28.08 -1.08
N TRP A 257 12.46 29.01 -0.56
CA TRP A 257 12.94 30.28 -0.07
C TRP A 257 12.43 30.48 1.36
N ALA A 258 13.33 30.73 2.25
CA ALA A 258 13.00 31.15 3.60
C ALA A 258 13.73 32.46 3.90
N PRO A 259 13.05 33.47 4.49
CA PRO A 259 13.75 34.63 5.02
C PRO A 259 14.70 34.20 6.15
N SER A 260 15.83 34.85 6.29
CA SER A 260 16.61 34.75 7.52
C SER A 260 15.80 35.34 8.66
N VAL A 261 15.55 34.56 9.69
CA VAL A 261 14.97 35.03 10.95
C VAL A 261 16.00 34.84 12.04
N ASP A 262 16.23 35.87 12.85
CA ASP A 262 17.13 35.83 14.00
C ASP A 262 16.45 35.08 15.17
#